data_bf17f6bc998811246bd37b00455a27cc
#
_entry.id   bf17f6bc998811246bd37b00455a27cc
#
_cell.length_a   1.000
_cell.length_b   1.000
_cell.length_c   1.000
_cell.angle_alpha   90.00
_cell.angle_beta   90.00
_cell.angle_gamma   90.00
#
_symmetry.space_group_name_H-M   'P 1'
#
loop_
_entity.id
_entity.type
_entity.pdbx_description
1 polymer ?
#
loop_
_entity_poly.entity_id
_entity_poly.type
_entity_poly.pdbx_seq_one_letter_code
_entity_poly.pdbx_strand_id
1 'polypeptide(L)'
;MRVLVVEDEEFLREMIAEGLRRDALAVDEAGDGLEALRRLRLGEYDVLVLDRDLPGLHGDEVCRQVVRERLLTRVLMLTASGAVRDRVEGLGLGADDYLTKPFAYDELLARVLALGRRARPALPPVLERAGVTVDSARRAASRDGHRLALSRKEFAVLEALLRAGGAVLSSDDLIEQVWEEDTSYSTNAVRVTLSKLRAKLGEPAVIETVPGAGYRITDPR
;
A
#
# COMPACT_ATOMS: atom_id res chain seq x y z
N MET A 1 -3.16 0.07 -0.39
CA MET A 1 -1.93 0.67 0.15
C MET A 1 -1.12 1.19 -1.01
N ARG A 2 -0.81 2.48 -1.00
CA ARG A 2 -0.05 3.16 -2.07
C ARG A 2 1.39 3.37 -1.64
N VAL A 3 2.34 2.99 -2.49
CA VAL A 3 3.79 3.03 -2.22
C VAL A 3 4.46 3.90 -3.28
N LEU A 4 5.35 4.79 -2.88
CA LEU A 4 6.27 5.48 -3.77
C LEU A 4 7.65 4.81 -3.66
N VAL A 5 8.18 4.34 -4.79
CA VAL A 5 9.54 3.77 -4.89
C VAL A 5 10.45 4.80 -5.52
N VAL A 6 11.53 5.15 -4.82
CA VAL A 6 12.51 6.15 -5.25
C VAL A 6 13.90 5.52 -5.28
N GLU A 7 14.41 5.31 -6.48
CA GLU A 7 15.67 4.63 -6.75
C GLU A 7 16.19 5.14 -8.10
N ASP A 8 17.44 5.52 -8.21
CA ASP A 8 18.02 6.04 -9.46
C ASP A 8 18.40 4.92 -10.43
N GLU A 9 18.77 3.73 -9.91
CA GLU A 9 19.02 2.57 -10.76
C GLU A 9 17.71 2.01 -11.32
N GLU A 10 17.47 2.23 -12.60
CA GLU A 10 16.21 1.90 -13.28
C GLU A 10 15.81 0.43 -13.10
N PHE A 11 16.75 -0.50 -13.31
CA PHE A 11 16.48 -1.93 -13.19
C PHE A 11 16.04 -2.33 -11.76
N LEU A 12 16.70 -1.81 -10.73
CA LEU A 12 16.37 -2.08 -9.34
C LEU A 12 15.00 -1.46 -8.98
N ARG A 13 14.75 -0.23 -9.42
CA ARG A 13 13.48 0.47 -9.24
C ARG A 13 12.32 -0.33 -9.83
N GLU A 14 12.42 -0.74 -11.10
CA GLU A 14 11.42 -1.55 -11.78
C GLU A 14 11.19 -2.89 -11.08
N MET A 15 12.27 -3.59 -10.71
CA MET A 15 12.18 -4.88 -10.01
C MET A 15 11.43 -4.77 -8.69
N ILE A 16 11.70 -3.72 -7.90
CA ILE A 16 10.98 -3.46 -6.64
C ILE A 16 9.51 -3.15 -6.95
N ALA A 17 9.27 -2.24 -7.90
CA ALA A 17 7.92 -1.79 -8.24
C ALA A 17 7.05 -2.94 -8.76
N GLU A 18 7.55 -3.73 -9.71
CA GLU A 18 6.83 -4.90 -10.23
C GLU A 18 6.57 -5.95 -9.15
N GLY A 19 7.53 -6.19 -8.27
CA GLY A 19 7.34 -7.08 -7.13
C GLY A 19 6.15 -6.63 -6.28
N LEU A 20 6.16 -5.38 -5.83
CA LEU A 20 5.12 -4.80 -5.00
C LEU A 20 3.74 -4.77 -5.71
N ARG A 21 3.71 -4.49 -7.02
CA ARG A 21 2.50 -4.57 -7.85
C ARG A 21 1.93 -5.99 -7.92
N ARG A 22 2.78 -7.00 -8.07
CA ARG A 22 2.37 -8.41 -8.03
C ARG A 22 1.73 -8.78 -6.69
N ASP A 23 2.14 -8.12 -5.61
CA ASP A 23 1.53 -8.25 -4.30
C ASP A 23 0.31 -7.34 -4.07
N ALA A 24 -0.25 -6.79 -5.16
CA ALA A 24 -1.47 -5.97 -5.20
C ALA A 24 -1.35 -4.66 -4.40
N LEU A 25 -0.17 -4.04 -4.42
CA LEU A 25 0.04 -2.68 -3.96
C LEU A 25 -0.07 -1.73 -5.14
N ALA A 26 -0.60 -0.54 -4.92
CA ALA A 26 -0.51 0.56 -5.88
C ALA A 26 0.88 1.18 -5.76
N VAL A 27 1.64 1.25 -6.87
CA VAL A 27 3.05 1.67 -6.83
C VAL A 27 3.33 2.72 -7.88
N ASP A 28 3.79 3.87 -7.42
CA ASP A 28 4.40 4.90 -8.26
C ASP A 28 5.91 4.86 -8.11
N GLU A 29 6.60 5.38 -9.12
CA GLU A 29 8.05 5.37 -9.21
C GLU A 29 8.61 6.78 -9.39
N ALA A 30 9.80 7.03 -8.84
CA ALA A 30 10.57 8.23 -9.10
C ALA A 30 12.05 7.87 -9.23
N GLY A 31 12.75 8.49 -10.19
CA GLY A 31 14.16 8.24 -10.44
C GLY A 31 15.10 9.15 -9.66
N ASP A 32 14.57 10.16 -8.98
CA ASP A 32 15.36 11.11 -8.21
C ASP A 32 14.57 11.75 -7.05
N GLY A 33 15.28 12.44 -6.15
CA GLY A 33 14.70 13.03 -4.97
C GLY A 33 13.78 14.23 -5.24
N LEU A 34 13.98 14.98 -6.33
CA LEU A 34 13.13 16.12 -6.69
C LEU A 34 11.77 15.62 -7.22
N GLU A 35 11.79 14.60 -8.06
CA GLU A 35 10.57 13.96 -8.53
C GLU A 35 9.81 13.34 -7.35
N ALA A 36 10.51 12.68 -6.43
CA ALA A 36 9.92 12.13 -5.22
C ALA A 36 9.16 13.18 -4.41
N LEU A 37 9.78 14.33 -4.13
CA LEU A 37 9.13 15.43 -3.40
C LEU A 37 7.91 15.99 -4.16
N ARG A 38 8.00 16.11 -5.48
CA ARG A 38 6.88 16.55 -6.30
C ARG A 38 5.69 15.60 -6.17
N ARG A 39 5.92 14.28 -6.26
CA ARG A 39 4.87 13.26 -6.14
C ARG A 39 4.27 13.24 -4.74
N LEU A 40 5.10 13.33 -3.70
CA LEU A 40 4.66 13.37 -2.30
C LEU A 40 3.76 14.56 -1.97
N ARG A 41 3.90 15.69 -2.69
CA ARG A 41 3.03 16.88 -2.53
C ARG A 41 1.72 16.78 -3.31
N LEU A 42 1.69 15.99 -4.38
CA LEU A 42 0.52 15.85 -5.25
C LEU A 42 -0.37 14.67 -4.86
N GLY A 43 0.17 13.68 -4.18
CA GLY A 43 -0.54 12.46 -3.83
C GLY A 43 -0.26 11.99 -2.41
N GLU A 44 -1.16 11.18 -1.85
CA GLU A 44 -0.99 10.53 -0.56
C GLU A 44 -0.38 9.15 -0.75
N TYR A 45 0.72 8.89 -0.04
CA TYR A 45 1.39 7.60 -0.01
C TYR A 45 1.42 7.06 1.40
N ASP A 46 1.12 5.76 1.55
CA ASP A 46 1.22 5.07 2.84
C ASP A 46 2.70 4.82 3.20
N VAL A 47 3.51 4.44 2.20
CA VAL A 47 4.94 4.13 2.39
C VAL A 47 5.76 4.75 1.26
N LEU A 48 6.91 5.29 1.63
CA LEU A 48 7.99 5.72 0.76
C LEU A 48 9.16 4.73 0.92
N VAL A 49 9.48 4.00 -0.15
CA VAL A 49 10.73 3.24 -0.26
C VAL A 49 11.73 4.15 -0.92
N LEU A 50 12.79 4.51 -0.22
CA LEU A 50 13.68 5.62 -0.59
C LEU A 50 15.13 5.18 -0.58
N ASP A 51 15.78 5.21 -1.74
CA ASP A 51 17.22 5.08 -1.75
C ASP A 51 17.90 6.27 -1.09
N ARG A 52 18.91 5.98 -0.27
CA ARG A 52 19.67 7.00 0.43
C ARG A 52 20.59 7.76 -0.52
N ASP A 53 21.25 7.04 -1.42
CA ASP A 53 22.37 7.55 -2.21
C ASP A 53 21.94 8.09 -3.59
N LEU A 54 20.78 8.78 -3.63
CA LEU A 54 20.27 9.39 -4.85
C LEU A 54 21.16 10.52 -5.38
N PRO A 55 21.28 10.64 -6.70
CA PRO A 55 21.99 11.75 -7.32
C PRO A 55 21.23 13.08 -7.13
N GLY A 56 21.97 14.16 -6.99
CA GLY A 56 21.41 15.50 -6.84
C GLY A 56 20.83 15.74 -5.46
N LEU A 57 19.56 15.40 -5.23
CA LEU A 57 18.93 15.51 -3.91
C LEU A 57 19.00 14.18 -3.16
N HIS A 58 19.89 14.11 -2.19
CA HIS A 58 20.14 12.93 -1.37
C HIS A 58 18.88 12.49 -0.60
N GLY A 59 18.69 11.16 -0.43
CA GLY A 59 17.51 10.60 0.25
C GLY A 59 17.32 11.11 1.68
N ASP A 60 18.42 11.40 2.40
CA ASP A 60 18.35 12.02 3.71
C ASP A 60 17.62 13.37 3.70
N GLU A 61 17.78 14.17 2.63
CA GLU A 61 17.08 15.46 2.52
C GLU A 61 15.61 15.27 2.15
N VAL A 62 15.31 14.29 1.29
CA VAL A 62 13.90 13.91 1.02
C VAL A 62 13.21 13.50 2.32
N CYS A 63 13.86 12.67 3.14
CA CYS A 63 13.35 12.24 4.44
C CYS A 63 13.11 13.42 5.38
N ARG A 64 14.06 14.38 5.48
CA ARG A 64 13.88 15.60 6.27
C ARG A 64 12.68 16.44 5.80
N GLN A 65 12.44 16.51 4.49
CA GLN A 65 11.29 17.24 3.96
C GLN A 65 9.97 16.56 4.32
N VAL A 66 9.90 15.22 4.26
CA VAL A 66 8.72 14.45 4.71
C VAL A 66 8.37 14.80 6.15
N VAL A 67 9.37 14.85 7.03
CA VAL A 67 9.18 15.21 8.45
C VAL A 67 8.78 16.68 8.61
N ARG A 68 9.46 17.59 7.91
CA ARG A 68 9.21 19.04 7.98
C ARG A 68 7.80 19.41 7.52
N GLU A 69 7.34 18.80 6.44
CA GLU A 69 6.01 19.00 5.87
C GLU A 69 4.93 18.19 6.61
N ARG A 70 5.31 17.38 7.61
CA ARG A 70 4.43 16.53 8.42
C ARG A 70 3.58 15.58 7.57
N LEU A 71 4.16 15.04 6.52
CA LEU A 71 3.50 14.04 5.70
C LEU A 71 3.27 12.77 6.51
N LEU A 72 2.12 12.14 6.34
CA LEU A 72 1.78 10.89 7.06
C LEU A 72 2.45 9.65 6.47
N THR A 73 3.22 9.82 5.39
CA THR A 73 3.95 8.75 4.69
C THR A 73 5.05 8.17 5.60
N ARG A 74 5.11 6.85 5.69
CA ARG A 74 6.18 6.13 6.41
C ARG A 74 7.37 5.89 5.50
N VAL A 75 8.57 6.11 6.01
CA VAL A 75 9.80 6.04 5.21
C VAL A 75 10.57 4.76 5.52
N LEU A 76 10.75 3.90 4.50
CA LEU A 76 11.71 2.81 4.47
C LEU A 76 12.94 3.26 3.69
N MET A 77 14.05 3.50 4.37
CA MET A 77 15.31 3.89 3.74
C MET A 77 16.06 2.67 3.24
N LEU A 78 16.45 2.65 1.96
CA LEU A 78 17.41 1.69 1.41
C LEU A 78 18.81 2.26 1.53
N THR A 79 19.79 1.46 1.96
CA THR A 79 21.16 1.92 2.17
C THR A 79 22.20 0.87 1.76
N ALA A 80 23.29 1.28 1.15
CA ALA A 80 24.42 0.41 0.85
C ALA A 80 25.27 0.08 2.08
N SER A 81 25.18 0.89 3.16
CA SER A 81 26.00 0.73 4.35
C SER A 81 25.25 0.00 5.47
N GLY A 82 25.82 -1.13 5.91
CA GLY A 82 25.36 -1.87 7.07
C GLY A 82 25.88 -1.35 8.42
N ALA A 83 26.63 -0.23 8.44
CA ALA A 83 27.21 0.29 9.66
C ALA A 83 26.14 0.75 10.66
N VAL A 84 26.27 0.33 11.92
CA VAL A 84 25.36 0.70 13.02
C VAL A 84 25.26 2.23 13.18
N ARG A 85 26.36 2.94 12.90
CA ARG A 85 26.45 4.40 12.95
C ARG A 85 25.50 5.07 11.97
N ASP A 86 25.44 4.61 10.72
CA ASP A 86 24.59 5.19 9.67
C ASP A 86 23.11 4.99 9.98
N ARG A 87 22.77 3.85 10.62
CA ARG A 87 21.40 3.58 11.09
C ARG A 87 20.98 4.47 12.26
N VAL A 88 21.91 4.76 13.17
CA VAL A 88 21.63 5.64 14.34
C VAL A 88 21.50 7.10 13.89
N GLU A 89 22.36 7.57 12.99
CA GLU A 89 22.25 8.90 12.39
C GLU A 89 20.97 9.05 11.57
N GLY A 90 20.63 8.05 10.78
CA GLY A 90 19.44 8.05 9.94
C GLY A 90 18.11 7.97 10.72
N LEU A 91 18.04 7.26 11.85
CA LEU A 91 16.87 7.28 12.73
C LEU A 91 16.63 8.70 13.31
N GLY A 92 17.70 9.49 13.49
CA GLY A 92 17.61 10.90 13.84
C GLY A 92 17.06 11.80 12.72
N LEU A 93 17.05 11.32 11.47
CA LEU A 93 16.53 12.05 10.30
C LEU A 93 15.02 11.85 10.08
N GLY A 94 14.39 10.90 10.77
CA GLY A 94 12.96 10.67 10.72
C GLY A 94 12.51 9.50 9.84
N ALA A 95 13.43 8.65 9.37
CA ALA A 95 13.04 7.39 8.73
C ALA A 95 12.44 6.42 9.76
N ASP A 96 11.41 5.68 9.34
CA ASP A 96 10.70 4.73 10.22
C ASP A 96 11.36 3.34 10.25
N ASP A 97 12.10 2.96 9.20
CA ASP A 97 12.87 1.70 9.12
C ASP A 97 13.99 1.80 8.07
N TYR A 98 14.93 0.86 8.12
CA TYR A 98 16.10 0.76 7.24
C TYR A 98 16.23 -0.66 6.68
N LEU A 99 16.61 -0.76 5.40
CA LEU A 99 16.92 -2.01 4.73
C LEU A 99 18.25 -1.88 3.99
N THR A 100 19.19 -2.79 4.28
CA THR A 100 20.53 -2.75 3.69
C THR A 100 20.56 -3.48 2.35
N LYS A 101 21.14 -2.86 1.32
CA LYS A 101 21.44 -3.49 0.03
C LYS A 101 22.71 -4.40 0.17
N PRO A 102 22.71 -5.61 -0.42
CA PRO A 102 21.62 -6.27 -1.12
C PRO A 102 20.58 -6.87 -0.15
N PHE A 103 19.33 -6.89 -0.53
CA PHE A 103 18.22 -7.41 0.29
C PHE A 103 17.40 -8.47 -0.48
N ALA A 104 16.72 -9.33 0.26
CA ALA A 104 15.73 -10.22 -0.31
C ALA A 104 14.40 -9.47 -0.51
N TYR A 105 13.71 -9.73 -1.63
CA TYR A 105 12.41 -9.10 -1.91
C TYR A 105 11.39 -9.36 -0.80
N ASP A 106 11.34 -10.58 -0.26
CA ASP A 106 10.42 -10.95 0.83
C ASP A 106 10.65 -10.11 2.08
N GLU A 107 11.90 -9.70 2.37
CA GLU A 107 12.22 -8.83 3.50
C GLU A 107 11.71 -7.40 3.23
N LEU A 108 11.95 -6.87 2.04
CA LEU A 108 11.44 -5.56 1.63
C LEU A 108 9.91 -5.53 1.74
N LEU A 109 9.21 -6.51 1.17
CA LEU A 109 7.76 -6.61 1.22
C LEU A 109 7.25 -6.66 2.67
N ALA A 110 7.87 -7.47 3.52
CA ALA A 110 7.47 -7.58 4.94
C ALA A 110 7.58 -6.24 5.68
N ARG A 111 8.66 -5.47 5.43
CA ARG A 111 8.87 -4.15 6.02
C ARG A 111 7.88 -3.12 5.49
N VAL A 112 7.67 -3.07 4.17
CA VAL A 112 6.68 -2.18 3.53
C VAL A 112 5.28 -2.44 4.11
N LEU A 113 4.86 -3.71 4.22
CA LEU A 113 3.57 -4.06 4.83
C LEU A 113 3.51 -3.68 6.32
N ALA A 114 4.61 -3.81 7.06
CA ALA A 114 4.66 -3.42 8.47
C ALA A 114 4.52 -1.90 8.65
N LEU A 115 5.19 -1.11 7.82
CA LEU A 115 5.14 0.35 7.83
C LEU A 115 3.76 0.86 7.40
N GLY A 116 3.18 0.31 6.34
CA GLY A 116 1.85 0.69 5.87
C GLY A 116 0.76 0.48 6.93
N ARG A 117 0.91 -0.53 7.81
CA ARG A 117 0.01 -0.67 8.97
C ARG A 117 0.14 0.47 9.98
N ARG A 118 1.33 1.08 10.12
CA ARG A 118 1.60 2.18 11.06
C ARG A 118 1.22 3.54 10.50
N ALA A 119 1.14 3.69 9.18
CA ALA A 119 0.77 4.94 8.50
C ALA A 119 -0.70 5.33 8.75
N ARG A 120 -1.54 4.37 9.08
CA ARG A 120 -2.95 4.60 9.45
C ARG A 120 -3.16 4.34 10.95
N PRO A 121 -4.16 4.99 11.61
CA PRO A 121 -4.52 4.64 12.99
C PRO A 121 -4.58 3.13 13.11
N ALA A 122 -4.00 2.59 14.19
CA ALA A 122 -3.83 1.15 14.39
C ALA A 122 -5.17 0.41 14.21
N LEU A 123 -5.47 0.07 12.97
CA LEU A 123 -6.51 -0.89 12.69
C LEU A 123 -6.00 -2.25 13.17
N PRO A 124 -6.80 -3.04 13.83
CA PRO A 124 -6.39 -4.37 14.25
C PRO A 124 -5.86 -5.13 13.02
N PRO A 125 -4.81 -5.95 13.17
CA PRO A 125 -4.24 -6.75 12.06
C PRO A 125 -5.29 -7.66 11.42
N VAL A 126 -6.38 -7.89 12.14
CA VAL A 126 -7.57 -8.60 11.68
C VAL A 126 -8.72 -7.61 11.60
N LEU A 127 -9.20 -7.37 10.38
CA LEU A 127 -10.38 -6.56 10.11
C LEU A 127 -11.59 -7.48 10.12
N GLU A 128 -12.66 -7.08 10.81
CA GLU A 128 -13.89 -7.88 10.86
C GLU A 128 -15.12 -6.99 10.68
N ARG A 129 -16.02 -7.41 9.80
CA ARG A 129 -17.35 -6.82 9.62
C ARG A 129 -18.26 -7.77 8.86
N ALA A 130 -19.54 -7.82 9.23
CA ALA A 130 -20.57 -8.60 8.52
C ALA A 130 -20.20 -10.11 8.38
N GLY A 131 -19.57 -10.70 9.41
CA GLY A 131 -19.08 -12.06 9.37
C GLY A 131 -17.84 -12.29 8.49
N VAL A 132 -17.34 -11.24 7.82
CA VAL A 132 -16.13 -11.30 7.00
C VAL A 132 -14.93 -10.87 7.83
N THR A 133 -13.90 -11.72 7.85
CA THR A 133 -12.64 -11.46 8.55
C THR A 133 -11.49 -11.43 7.54
N VAL A 134 -10.62 -10.42 7.64
CA VAL A 134 -9.41 -10.30 6.84
C VAL A 134 -8.20 -10.10 7.75
N ASP A 135 -7.26 -11.03 7.71
CA ASP A 135 -5.94 -10.92 8.32
C ASP A 135 -4.95 -10.36 7.28
N SER A 136 -4.67 -9.07 7.37
CA SER A 136 -3.77 -8.39 6.45
C SER A 136 -2.33 -8.91 6.53
N ALA A 137 -1.89 -9.35 7.72
CA ALA A 137 -0.53 -9.83 7.94
C ALA A 137 -0.30 -11.20 7.31
N ARG A 138 -1.30 -12.08 7.37
CA ARG A 138 -1.26 -13.44 6.80
C ARG A 138 -1.83 -13.50 5.38
N ARG A 139 -2.37 -12.40 4.86
CA ARG A 139 -3.11 -12.33 3.60
C ARG A 139 -4.19 -13.42 3.50
N ALA A 140 -4.91 -13.60 4.58
CA ALA A 140 -5.97 -14.59 4.72
C ALA A 140 -7.33 -13.89 4.90
N ALA A 141 -8.36 -14.45 4.27
CA ALA A 141 -9.72 -13.99 4.44
C ALA A 141 -10.64 -15.17 4.74
N SER A 142 -11.66 -14.92 5.55
CA SER A 142 -12.71 -15.89 5.84
C SER A 142 -14.08 -15.20 5.93
N ARG A 143 -15.14 -15.98 5.77
CA ARG A 143 -16.50 -15.57 6.07
C ARG A 143 -17.14 -16.62 6.96
N ASP A 144 -17.68 -16.20 8.10
CA ASP A 144 -18.30 -17.06 9.10
C ASP A 144 -17.39 -18.27 9.45
N GLY A 145 -16.06 -18.02 9.57
CA GLY A 145 -15.02 -19.02 9.83
C GLY A 145 -14.56 -19.84 8.63
N HIS A 146 -15.22 -19.75 7.48
CA HIS A 146 -14.85 -20.49 6.27
C HIS A 146 -13.85 -19.68 5.43
N ARG A 147 -12.69 -20.30 5.13
CA ARG A 147 -11.64 -19.65 4.37
C ARG A 147 -12.07 -19.32 2.93
N LEU A 148 -11.78 -18.11 2.49
CA LEU A 148 -12.05 -17.63 1.14
C LEU A 148 -10.81 -17.73 0.26
N ALA A 149 -10.94 -18.35 -0.90
CA ALA A 149 -9.87 -18.42 -1.92
C ALA A 149 -9.96 -17.18 -2.83
N LEU A 150 -9.37 -16.07 -2.37
CA LEU A 150 -9.37 -14.80 -3.10
C LEU A 150 -8.11 -14.66 -3.94
N SER A 151 -8.24 -14.04 -5.13
CA SER A 151 -7.12 -13.52 -5.88
C SER A 151 -6.51 -12.29 -5.16
N ARG A 152 -5.30 -11.88 -5.56
CA ARG A 152 -4.64 -10.70 -4.97
C ARG A 152 -5.48 -9.43 -5.05
N LYS A 153 -6.12 -9.17 -6.19
CA LYS A 153 -6.98 -7.99 -6.40
C LYS A 153 -8.30 -8.08 -5.62
N GLU A 154 -8.92 -9.25 -5.57
CA GLU A 154 -10.13 -9.48 -4.76
C GLU A 154 -9.85 -9.27 -3.27
N PHE A 155 -8.69 -9.77 -2.78
CA PHE A 155 -8.26 -9.57 -1.40
C PHE A 155 -8.04 -8.08 -1.10
N ALA A 156 -7.34 -7.35 -1.98
CA ALA A 156 -7.05 -5.94 -1.79
C ALA A 156 -8.33 -5.08 -1.81
N VAL A 157 -9.28 -5.37 -2.69
CA VAL A 157 -10.60 -4.70 -2.71
C VAL A 157 -11.37 -4.98 -1.42
N LEU A 158 -11.40 -6.24 -0.96
CA LEU A 158 -12.07 -6.61 0.28
C LEU A 158 -11.45 -5.90 1.50
N GLU A 159 -10.12 -5.88 1.56
CA GLU A 159 -9.38 -5.18 2.61
C GLU A 159 -9.67 -3.68 2.62
N ALA A 160 -9.70 -3.02 1.44
CA ALA A 160 -10.02 -1.59 1.32
C ALA A 160 -11.44 -1.30 1.84
N LEU A 161 -12.44 -2.10 1.44
CA LEU A 161 -13.83 -1.95 1.90
C LEU A 161 -13.97 -2.16 3.41
N LEU A 162 -13.27 -3.13 4.00
CA LEU A 162 -13.28 -3.36 5.44
C LEU A 162 -12.60 -2.22 6.20
N ARG A 163 -11.47 -1.70 5.68
CA ARG A 163 -10.77 -0.54 6.26
C ARG A 163 -11.64 0.71 6.26
N ALA A 164 -12.46 0.89 5.24
CA ALA A 164 -13.39 2.01 5.17
C ALA A 164 -14.49 1.95 6.25
N GLY A 165 -14.60 0.85 7.01
CA GLY A 165 -15.48 0.75 8.19
C GLY A 165 -16.96 0.95 7.89
N GLY A 166 -17.39 0.73 6.63
CA GLY A 166 -18.77 0.95 6.16
C GLY A 166 -18.98 2.27 5.43
N ALA A 167 -17.94 3.12 5.34
CA ALA A 167 -17.97 4.27 4.44
C ALA A 167 -18.03 3.80 2.97
N VAL A 168 -18.60 4.64 2.11
CA VAL A 168 -18.68 4.36 0.67
C VAL A 168 -17.33 4.70 0.03
N LEU A 169 -16.75 3.75 -0.70
CA LEU A 169 -15.61 3.98 -1.58
C LEU A 169 -16.09 4.07 -3.03
N SER A 170 -15.69 5.11 -3.73
CA SER A 170 -15.96 5.27 -5.15
C SER A 170 -15.14 4.26 -5.98
N SER A 171 -15.47 4.11 -7.26
CA SER A 171 -14.63 3.31 -8.17
C SER A 171 -13.23 3.88 -8.30
N ASP A 172 -13.10 5.21 -8.26
CA ASP A 172 -11.82 5.90 -8.40
C ASP A 172 -10.96 5.71 -7.15
N ASP A 173 -11.56 5.78 -5.93
CA ASP A 173 -10.87 5.46 -4.67
C ASP A 173 -10.34 4.02 -4.69
N LEU A 174 -11.14 3.08 -5.19
CA LEU A 174 -10.72 1.67 -5.29
C LEU A 174 -9.61 1.49 -6.33
N ILE A 175 -9.67 2.19 -7.46
CA ILE A 175 -8.61 2.17 -8.47
C ILE A 175 -7.32 2.71 -7.87
N GLU A 176 -7.36 3.86 -7.25
CA GLU A 176 -6.20 4.49 -6.61
C GLU A 176 -5.55 3.61 -5.53
N GLN A 177 -6.36 2.91 -4.72
CA GLN A 177 -5.85 2.10 -3.61
C GLN A 177 -5.39 0.70 -4.02
N VAL A 178 -5.88 0.15 -5.15
CA VAL A 178 -5.71 -1.26 -5.50
C VAL A 178 -5.07 -1.46 -6.87
N TRP A 179 -5.22 -0.50 -7.80
CA TRP A 179 -4.64 -0.53 -9.14
C TRP A 179 -3.63 0.61 -9.33
N GLU A 180 -2.83 0.49 -10.35
CA GLU A 180 -1.83 1.49 -10.72
C GLU A 180 -2.50 2.69 -11.41
N GLU A 181 -1.84 3.86 -11.37
CA GLU A 181 -2.24 5.06 -12.13
C GLU A 181 -2.14 4.88 -13.65
N ASP A 182 -1.54 3.81 -14.13
CA ASP A 182 -1.40 3.57 -15.55
C ASP A 182 -2.76 3.23 -16.16
N THR A 183 -3.34 4.24 -16.64
CA THR A 183 -4.46 4.66 -17.51
C THR A 183 -5.30 3.58 -18.20
N SER A 184 -5.02 2.32 -18.13
CA SER A 184 -5.80 1.27 -18.79
C SER A 184 -6.86 0.58 -17.91
N TYR A 185 -6.83 0.80 -16.60
CA TYR A 185 -7.83 0.21 -15.71
C TYR A 185 -9.06 1.09 -15.61
N SER A 186 -10.08 0.69 -16.35
CA SER A 186 -11.39 1.33 -16.33
C SER A 186 -12.19 0.91 -15.09
N THR A 187 -13.20 1.68 -14.74
CA THR A 187 -14.24 1.31 -13.75
C THR A 187 -14.82 -0.08 -13.97
N ASN A 188 -14.64 -0.65 -15.17
CA ASN A 188 -15.01 -2.02 -15.50
C ASN A 188 -14.16 -3.06 -14.76
N ALA A 189 -12.85 -2.81 -14.51
CA ALA A 189 -12.00 -3.72 -13.75
C ALA A 189 -12.49 -3.85 -12.31
N VAL A 190 -12.90 -2.73 -11.69
CA VAL A 190 -13.51 -2.72 -10.35
C VAL A 190 -14.79 -3.55 -10.33
N ARG A 191 -15.69 -3.34 -11.29
CA ARG A 191 -16.97 -4.08 -11.38
C ARG A 191 -16.77 -5.58 -11.54
N VAL A 192 -15.83 -5.99 -12.40
CA VAL A 192 -15.51 -7.41 -12.60
C VAL A 192 -14.92 -8.03 -11.34
N THR A 193 -14.00 -7.34 -10.67
CA THR A 193 -13.40 -7.81 -9.41
C THR A 193 -14.46 -7.93 -8.32
N LEU A 194 -15.33 -6.94 -8.16
CA LEU A 194 -16.41 -6.96 -7.17
C LEU A 194 -17.44 -8.07 -7.48
N SER A 195 -17.76 -8.31 -8.74
CA SER A 195 -18.65 -9.42 -9.14
C SER A 195 -18.09 -10.77 -8.71
N LYS A 196 -16.79 -11.03 -8.99
CA LYS A 196 -16.10 -12.26 -8.56
C LYS A 196 -16.01 -12.37 -7.04
N LEU A 197 -15.71 -11.25 -6.37
CA LEU A 197 -15.62 -11.20 -4.92
C LEU A 197 -16.98 -11.51 -4.26
N ARG A 198 -18.06 -10.94 -4.76
CA ARG A 198 -19.43 -11.23 -4.28
C ARG A 198 -19.79 -12.70 -4.43
N ALA A 199 -19.46 -13.30 -5.57
CA ALA A 199 -19.70 -14.72 -5.79
C ALA A 199 -18.96 -15.61 -4.79
N LYS A 200 -17.75 -15.22 -4.35
CA LYS A 200 -16.96 -15.95 -3.36
C LYS A 200 -17.41 -15.68 -1.93
N LEU A 201 -17.89 -14.49 -1.65
CA LEU A 201 -18.48 -14.15 -0.35
C LEU A 201 -19.83 -14.88 -0.15
N GLY A 202 -20.61 -15.08 -1.19
CA GLY A 202 -21.91 -15.78 -1.12
C GLY A 202 -23.01 -14.93 -0.48
N GLU A 203 -24.10 -15.60 -0.11
CA GLU A 203 -25.27 -14.95 0.51
C GLU A 203 -25.25 -15.10 2.04
N PRO A 204 -25.89 -14.16 2.78
CA PRO A 204 -26.49 -12.90 2.31
C PRO A 204 -25.43 -11.90 1.83
N ALA A 205 -25.78 -11.06 0.84
CA ALA A 205 -24.87 -10.10 0.26
C ALA A 205 -24.37 -9.08 1.30
N VAL A 206 -23.05 -8.94 1.45
CA VAL A 206 -22.43 -8.00 2.41
C VAL A 206 -21.76 -6.80 1.72
N ILE A 207 -21.58 -6.84 0.39
CA ILE A 207 -21.09 -5.70 -0.38
C ILE A 207 -22.27 -5.05 -1.11
N GLU A 208 -22.62 -3.85 -0.65
CA GLU A 208 -23.69 -3.04 -1.25
C GLU A 208 -23.11 -2.12 -2.34
N THR A 209 -23.87 -1.95 -3.43
CA THR A 209 -23.62 -0.87 -4.40
C THR A 209 -24.49 0.32 -4.02
N VAL A 210 -23.86 1.48 -3.81
CA VAL A 210 -24.56 2.74 -3.59
C VAL A 210 -24.61 3.49 -4.93
N PRO A 211 -25.80 3.60 -5.55
CA PRO A 211 -25.93 4.19 -6.88
C PRO A 211 -25.33 5.59 -6.96
N GLY A 212 -24.48 5.83 -7.97
CA GLY A 212 -23.82 7.11 -8.20
C GLY A 212 -22.68 7.45 -7.22
N ALA A 213 -22.45 6.67 -6.16
CA ALA A 213 -21.44 6.95 -5.14
C ALA A 213 -20.33 5.87 -5.07
N GLY A 214 -20.67 4.57 -5.16
CA GLY A 214 -19.65 3.52 -5.09
C GLY A 214 -20.11 2.25 -4.37
N TYR A 215 -19.23 1.73 -3.51
CA TYR A 215 -19.40 0.44 -2.86
C TYR A 215 -19.05 0.53 -1.38
N ARG A 216 -19.72 -0.26 -0.57
CA ARG A 216 -19.42 -0.39 0.87
C ARG A 216 -19.70 -1.80 1.38
N ILE A 217 -19.08 -2.16 2.49
CA ILE A 217 -19.44 -3.37 3.23
C ILE A 217 -20.44 -3.01 4.32
N THR A 218 -21.51 -3.76 4.43
CA THR A 218 -22.57 -3.55 5.43
C THR A 218 -22.98 -4.87 6.08
N ASP A 219 -23.53 -4.80 7.26
CA ASP A 219 -24.18 -5.96 7.87
C ASP A 219 -25.38 -6.38 7.00
N PRO A 220 -25.57 -7.69 6.75
CA PRO A 220 -26.70 -8.19 5.99
C PRO A 220 -28.01 -7.80 6.68
N ARG A 221 -28.98 -7.34 5.91
CA ARG A 221 -30.34 -7.05 6.38
C ARG A 221 -31.14 -8.33 6.51
#